data_be5b1141f7ca5f05a1b64304823913ab
#
_entry.id   be5b1141f7ca5f05a1b64304823913ab
#
_cell.length_a   1.000
_cell.length_b   1.000
_cell.length_c   1.000
_cell.angle_alpha   90.00
_cell.angle_beta   90.00
_cell.angle_gamma   90.00
#
_symmetry.space_group_name_H-M   'P 1'
#
loop_
_entity.id
_entity.type
_entity.pdbx_description
1 polymer ?
#
loop_
_entity_poly.entity_id
_entity_poly.type
_entity_poly.pdbx_seq_one_letter_code
_entity_poly.pdbx_strand_id
1 'polypeptide(L)'
;MRSKRIPGWAQVLGTAAAALAFLLVYELAVYRVPLQQIFLPCSYWSDEVIYSKQLAAVVRCGAPQGYFGFNESHAASGTFAAWGPAVFFVYALPGLFLRGQNAFLWCNLLFVVAGWTFFARAARMNGKQQAVFAAALAAFNAPIRYVFSAMQEPLHYALVLAVLGCGILARRDKSRAAWGALCLLCAIATLVRPYEAVLWLYPLALAWHDRRRIAVCVAGGAVSLGGTLVLMSKFYAPYFFTNVDMTPVQELLHGHPIEALKDVVHKLMGALQTVGQTILTDFTQHSGGYYLLFFLLLCIVLACLAWDARRQRPVFWKGCAAATSGIVFLALMLMYRPGEGSRHTLILDLLLLASLLLENRRPAAATAAVSVLLALTGVLSLAKGYDLPRYSEVWDNEVQQVQAALEKSQAAVDSEDPWDHTAAYAFLDEVHCGLLYGVPDGMGIQFDENSYLEDAANPVYARYVFTSAGSNTAARLTADGWSVLYESEKCVLYERTR
;
A
#
# COMPACT_ATOMS: atom_id res chain seq x y z
N MET A 1 47.71 5.08 -12.83
CA MET A 1 46.86 5.84 -11.86
C MET A 1 46.00 4.88 -11.10
N ARG A 2 46.25 4.63 -9.81
CA ARG A 2 45.35 3.85 -8.94
C ARG A 2 44.09 4.70 -8.73
N SER A 3 42.94 4.33 -9.30
CA SER A 3 41.68 5.00 -9.02
C SER A 3 41.44 4.91 -7.50
N LYS A 4 41.38 6.04 -6.81
CA LYS A 4 41.01 6.08 -5.38
C LYS A 4 39.63 5.43 -5.26
N ARG A 5 39.56 4.27 -4.59
CA ARG A 5 38.28 3.61 -4.32
C ARG A 5 37.41 4.55 -3.48
N ILE A 6 36.25 4.91 -4.01
CA ILE A 6 35.26 5.72 -3.27
C ILE A 6 34.91 4.96 -1.98
N PRO A 7 34.93 5.61 -0.82
CA PRO A 7 34.53 4.99 0.46
C PRO A 7 33.13 4.39 0.40
N GLY A 8 32.89 3.29 1.11
CA GLY A 8 31.61 2.58 1.08
C GLY A 8 30.42 3.46 1.46
N TRP A 9 30.58 4.31 2.48
CA TRP A 9 29.53 5.26 2.90
C TRP A 9 29.19 6.30 1.82
N ALA A 10 30.19 6.81 1.10
CA ALA A 10 29.97 7.77 0.02
C ALA A 10 29.22 7.14 -1.16
N GLN A 11 29.41 5.84 -1.41
CA GLN A 11 28.62 5.11 -2.39
C GLN A 11 27.17 4.91 -1.94
N VAL A 12 26.92 4.67 -0.64
CA VAL A 12 25.57 4.59 -0.07
C VAL A 12 24.87 5.91 -0.24
N LEU A 13 25.49 7.02 0.21
CA LEU A 13 24.92 8.37 0.08
C LEU A 13 24.68 8.74 -1.38
N GLY A 14 25.62 8.44 -2.29
CA GLY A 14 25.46 8.68 -3.71
C GLY A 14 24.29 7.91 -4.33
N THR A 15 24.08 6.65 -3.92
CA THR A 15 22.93 5.86 -4.40
C THR A 15 21.60 6.41 -3.85
N ALA A 16 21.56 6.77 -2.57
CA ALA A 16 20.38 7.36 -1.94
C ALA A 16 20.02 8.71 -2.58
N ALA A 17 21.02 9.57 -2.78
CA ALA A 17 20.84 10.86 -3.46
C ALA A 17 20.33 10.70 -4.90
N ALA A 18 20.87 9.72 -5.64
CA ALA A 18 20.42 9.44 -7.02
C ALA A 18 18.97 8.91 -7.05
N ALA A 19 18.60 8.02 -6.13
CA ALA A 19 17.23 7.52 -6.02
C ALA A 19 16.26 8.64 -5.65
N LEU A 20 16.62 9.47 -4.68
CA LEU A 20 15.82 10.63 -4.27
C LEU A 20 15.65 11.62 -5.42
N ALA A 21 16.75 11.99 -6.06
CA ALA A 21 16.71 12.91 -7.21
C ALA A 21 15.85 12.38 -8.35
N PHE A 22 15.96 11.07 -8.66
CA PHE A 22 15.12 10.43 -9.67
C PHE A 22 13.62 10.56 -9.33
N LEU A 23 13.22 10.23 -8.09
CA LEU A 23 11.82 10.31 -7.67
C LEU A 23 11.29 11.75 -7.71
N LEU A 24 12.07 12.73 -7.21
CA LEU A 24 11.68 14.14 -7.25
C LEU A 24 11.56 14.67 -8.68
N VAL A 25 12.53 14.36 -9.53
CA VAL A 25 12.50 14.77 -10.95
C VAL A 25 11.31 14.12 -11.67
N TYR A 26 11.00 12.87 -11.35
CA TYR A 26 9.84 12.18 -11.92
C TYR A 26 8.53 12.88 -11.55
N GLU A 27 8.37 13.23 -10.28
CA GLU A 27 7.18 13.94 -9.78
C GLU A 27 7.00 15.30 -10.46
N LEU A 28 8.10 16.06 -10.59
CA LEU A 28 8.10 17.36 -11.26
C LEU A 28 7.84 17.26 -12.77
N ALA A 29 8.47 16.30 -13.45
CA ALA A 29 8.47 16.25 -14.91
C ALA A 29 7.26 15.47 -15.47
N VAL A 30 6.84 14.40 -14.80
CA VAL A 30 5.79 13.50 -15.26
C VAL A 30 4.43 13.86 -14.69
N TYR A 31 4.36 13.99 -13.37
CA TYR A 31 3.11 14.39 -12.69
C TYR A 31 2.91 15.90 -12.65
N ARG A 32 3.92 16.70 -13.07
CA ARG A 32 3.86 18.17 -13.13
C ARG A 32 3.45 18.81 -11.80
N VAL A 33 3.76 18.16 -10.69
CA VAL A 33 3.46 18.66 -9.35
C VAL A 33 4.50 19.76 -9.02
N PRO A 34 4.09 20.98 -8.65
CA PRO A 34 5.00 22.04 -8.22
C PRO A 34 5.82 21.62 -7.00
N LEU A 35 7.07 22.09 -6.90
CA LEU A 35 7.98 21.71 -5.81
C LEU A 35 7.36 21.93 -4.42
N GLN A 36 6.61 23.02 -4.25
CA GLN A 36 5.93 23.38 -3.01
C GLN A 36 4.81 22.41 -2.63
N GLN A 37 4.29 21.69 -3.61
CA GLN A 37 3.17 20.76 -3.42
C GLN A 37 3.58 19.28 -3.37
N ILE A 38 4.84 18.94 -3.68
CA ILE A 38 5.28 17.52 -3.72
C ILE A 38 5.03 16.80 -2.40
N PHE A 39 5.22 17.50 -1.28
CA PHE A 39 5.08 16.93 0.05
C PHE A 39 3.74 17.26 0.72
N LEU A 40 2.82 17.87 -0.02
CA LEU A 40 1.47 18.03 0.48
C LEU A 40 0.67 16.74 0.30
N PRO A 41 -0.22 16.42 1.24
CA PRO A 41 -1.06 15.25 1.12
C PRO A 41 -1.82 15.21 -0.20
N CYS A 42 -1.90 14.06 -0.81
CA CYS A 42 -2.80 13.82 -1.93
C CYS A 42 -4.19 13.51 -1.38
N SER A 43 -5.24 13.94 -2.04
CA SER A 43 -6.62 13.64 -1.67
C SER A 43 -7.30 12.71 -2.67
N TYR A 44 -6.53 11.93 -3.42
CA TYR A 44 -7.07 11.05 -4.46
C TYR A 44 -7.78 9.82 -3.90
N TRP A 45 -7.29 9.29 -2.78
CA TRP A 45 -7.88 8.13 -2.11
C TRP A 45 -8.29 8.47 -0.68
N SER A 46 -9.47 8.06 -0.28
CA SER A 46 -9.98 8.19 1.09
C SER A 46 -9.07 7.49 2.12
N ASP A 47 -8.46 6.36 1.73
CA ASP A 47 -7.47 5.62 2.53
C ASP A 47 -6.31 6.50 3.01
N GLU A 48 -5.90 7.51 2.24
CA GLU A 48 -4.74 8.36 2.57
C GLU A 48 -4.95 9.13 3.86
N VAL A 49 -6.14 9.70 4.03
CA VAL A 49 -6.48 10.44 5.25
C VAL A 49 -6.47 9.51 6.45
N ILE A 50 -7.09 8.33 6.31
CA ILE A 50 -7.17 7.33 7.37
C ILE A 50 -5.77 6.90 7.81
N TYR A 51 -4.89 6.56 6.87
CA TYR A 51 -3.54 6.12 7.17
C TYR A 51 -2.72 7.23 7.83
N SER A 52 -2.85 8.48 7.36
CA SER A 52 -2.19 9.62 7.97
C SER A 52 -2.66 9.85 9.40
N LYS A 53 -3.98 9.78 9.65
CA LYS A 53 -4.56 9.94 10.98
C LYS A 53 -4.17 8.81 11.94
N GLN A 54 -4.14 7.57 11.48
CA GLN A 54 -3.68 6.44 12.29
C GLN A 54 -2.20 6.56 12.66
N LEU A 55 -1.36 7.02 11.74
CA LEU A 55 0.05 7.30 12.07
C LEU A 55 0.17 8.39 13.14
N ALA A 56 -0.55 9.49 12.97
CA ALA A 56 -0.55 10.59 13.93
C ALA A 56 -1.03 10.11 15.32
N ALA A 57 -2.07 9.27 15.37
CA ALA A 57 -2.57 8.67 16.60
C ALA A 57 -1.51 7.80 17.30
N VAL A 58 -0.81 6.93 16.57
CA VAL A 58 0.27 6.11 17.14
C VAL A 58 1.39 6.98 17.71
N VAL A 59 1.79 8.02 16.99
CA VAL A 59 2.87 8.92 17.41
C VAL A 59 2.45 9.74 18.64
N ARG A 60 1.20 10.18 18.71
CA ARG A 60 0.69 11.01 19.80
C ARG A 60 0.32 10.22 21.04
N CYS A 61 -0.34 9.07 20.87
CA CYS A 61 -1.00 8.33 21.94
C CYS A 61 -0.30 7.01 22.26
N GLY A 62 0.73 6.62 21.49
CA GLY A 62 1.50 5.39 21.69
C GLY A 62 0.79 4.12 21.21
N ALA A 63 -0.43 4.23 20.69
CA ALA A 63 -1.19 3.12 20.15
C ALA A 63 -1.99 3.55 18.91
N PRO A 64 -2.18 2.64 17.92
CA PRO A 64 -3.07 2.91 16.80
C PRO A 64 -4.50 3.00 17.32
N GLN A 65 -5.14 4.09 17.03
CA GLN A 65 -6.50 4.37 17.48
C GLN A 65 -7.46 4.25 16.32
N GLY A 66 -7.73 3.01 15.96
CA GLY A 66 -8.70 2.74 14.92
C GLY A 66 -10.10 3.07 15.42
N TYR A 67 -10.74 4.01 14.81
CA TYR A 67 -12.18 4.10 14.73
C TYR A 67 -12.50 4.27 13.26
N PHE A 68 -12.81 3.18 12.62
CA PHE A 68 -13.05 3.15 11.21
C PHE A 68 -14.27 2.30 10.90
N GLY A 69 -15.13 2.81 10.06
CA GLY A 69 -16.30 2.09 9.60
C GLY A 69 -16.90 2.76 8.38
N PHE A 70 -17.72 2.01 7.68
CA PHE A 70 -18.65 2.53 6.70
C PHE A 70 -20.03 2.45 7.31
N ASN A 71 -20.74 3.56 7.27
CA ASN A 71 -22.01 3.74 7.93
C ASN A 71 -21.95 3.58 9.46
N GLU A 72 -22.86 4.18 10.17
CA GLU A 72 -22.89 4.19 11.63
C GLU A 72 -22.98 2.79 12.24
N SER A 73 -23.71 1.89 11.60
CA SER A 73 -23.90 0.53 12.11
C SER A 73 -22.63 -0.33 12.15
N HIS A 74 -21.60 0.06 11.42
CA HIS A 74 -20.33 -0.67 11.33
C HIS A 74 -19.18 0.04 12.06
N ALA A 75 -19.42 1.27 12.52
CA ALA A 75 -18.41 2.03 13.21
C ALA A 75 -18.15 1.46 14.61
N ALA A 76 -16.89 1.15 14.89
CA ALA A 76 -16.47 0.60 16.17
C ALA A 76 -15.07 1.11 16.53
N SER A 77 -14.92 1.64 17.75
CA SER A 77 -13.63 2.10 18.24
C SER A 77 -12.62 0.96 18.32
N GLY A 78 -11.37 1.26 18.01
CA GLY A 78 -10.28 0.27 18.01
C GLY A 78 -10.25 -0.64 16.77
N THR A 79 -11.11 -0.42 15.78
CA THR A 79 -11.10 -1.16 14.53
C THR A 79 -10.37 -0.41 13.42
N PHE A 80 -9.90 -1.14 12.42
CA PHE A 80 -9.12 -0.60 11.30
C PHE A 80 -9.72 -1.03 9.96
N ALA A 81 -9.69 -0.12 9.01
CA ALA A 81 -9.76 -0.48 7.61
C ALA A 81 -8.55 -1.33 7.27
N ALA A 82 -8.61 -2.16 6.30
CA ALA A 82 -7.53 -2.90 5.66
C ALA A 82 -6.39 -3.40 6.59
N TRP A 83 -6.22 -4.66 6.75
CA TRP A 83 -5.05 -5.40 7.25
C TRP A 83 -4.66 -5.19 8.73
N GLY A 84 -5.36 -4.33 9.49
CA GLY A 84 -5.13 -4.16 10.93
C GLY A 84 -4.03 -3.16 11.30
N PRO A 85 -3.64 -3.11 12.59
CA PRO A 85 -2.80 -2.05 13.14
C PRO A 85 -1.30 -2.19 12.89
N ALA A 86 -0.82 -3.37 12.45
CA ALA A 86 0.62 -3.68 12.39
C ALA A 86 1.43 -2.70 11.53
N VAL A 87 0.86 -2.24 10.43
CA VAL A 87 1.51 -1.30 9.51
C VAL A 87 1.88 0.01 10.21
N PHE A 88 1.01 0.52 11.08
CA PHE A 88 1.21 1.81 11.72
C PHE A 88 2.36 1.81 12.72
N PHE A 89 2.67 0.66 13.35
CA PHE A 89 3.86 0.52 14.18
C PHE A 89 5.15 0.63 13.38
N VAL A 90 5.16 0.12 12.13
CA VAL A 90 6.31 0.26 11.24
C VAL A 90 6.51 1.72 10.85
N TYR A 91 5.42 2.42 10.50
CA TYR A 91 5.47 3.85 10.18
C TYR A 91 5.78 4.74 11.40
N ALA A 92 5.40 4.32 12.59
CA ALA A 92 5.66 5.08 13.81
C ALA A 92 7.15 5.30 14.08
N LEU A 93 8.02 4.33 13.71
CA LEU A 93 9.46 4.46 13.92
C LEU A 93 10.04 5.74 13.27
N PRO A 94 9.90 5.99 11.97
CA PRO A 94 10.28 7.27 11.38
C PRO A 94 9.30 8.40 11.74
N GLY A 95 8.03 8.12 11.96
CA GLY A 95 6.99 9.08 12.32
C GLY A 95 7.24 9.83 13.64
N LEU A 96 7.99 9.23 14.58
CA LEU A 96 8.45 9.92 15.79
C LEU A 96 9.28 11.17 15.48
N PHE A 97 9.99 11.19 14.35
CA PHE A 97 10.86 12.28 13.92
C PHE A 97 10.23 13.13 12.82
N LEU A 98 9.37 12.52 11.98
CA LEU A 98 8.72 13.12 10.83
C LEU A 98 7.25 13.44 11.19
N ARG A 99 7.06 14.50 11.98
CA ARG A 99 5.72 14.87 12.48
C ARG A 99 4.98 15.76 11.48
N GLY A 100 3.65 15.86 11.63
CA GLY A 100 2.78 16.71 10.83
C GLY A 100 1.95 15.96 9.81
N GLN A 101 1.10 16.67 9.09
CA GLN A 101 0.14 16.09 8.12
C GLN A 101 0.81 15.31 6.99
N ASN A 102 2.02 15.69 6.60
CA ASN A 102 2.81 15.06 5.54
C ASN A 102 3.79 13.99 6.06
N ALA A 103 3.72 13.63 7.34
CA ALA A 103 4.63 12.64 7.95
C ALA A 103 4.60 11.30 7.19
N PHE A 104 3.42 10.86 6.75
CA PHE A 104 3.27 9.61 6.03
C PHE A 104 4.00 9.63 4.67
N LEU A 105 3.92 10.73 3.93
CA LEU A 105 4.63 10.90 2.65
C LEU A 105 6.15 10.86 2.84
N TRP A 106 6.65 11.54 3.88
CA TRP A 106 8.08 11.49 4.22
C TRP A 106 8.53 10.09 4.60
N CYS A 107 7.72 9.34 5.35
CA CYS A 107 8.00 7.95 5.67
C CYS A 107 8.07 7.10 4.38
N ASN A 108 7.13 7.26 3.47
CA ASN A 108 7.10 6.56 2.20
C ASN A 108 8.35 6.81 1.36
N LEU A 109 8.71 8.08 1.21
CA LEU A 109 9.93 8.47 0.50
C LEU A 109 11.18 7.84 1.15
N LEU A 110 11.28 7.93 2.48
CA LEU A 110 12.37 7.33 3.24
C LEU A 110 12.46 5.81 3.01
N PHE A 111 11.35 5.10 3.11
CA PHE A 111 11.28 3.64 2.90
C PHE A 111 11.73 3.25 1.50
N VAL A 112 11.21 3.92 0.47
CA VAL A 112 11.57 3.59 -0.92
C VAL A 112 13.04 3.89 -1.20
N VAL A 113 13.55 5.04 -0.78
CA VAL A 113 14.96 5.40 -0.95
C VAL A 113 15.88 4.43 -0.19
N ALA A 114 15.53 4.08 1.05
CA ALA A 114 16.28 3.12 1.85
C ALA A 114 16.26 1.71 1.22
N GLY A 115 15.09 1.21 0.84
CA GLY A 115 14.93 -0.10 0.20
C GLY A 115 15.69 -0.19 -1.12
N TRP A 116 15.57 0.81 -1.98
CA TRP A 116 16.33 0.90 -3.24
C TRP A 116 17.83 0.91 -3.00
N THR A 117 18.29 1.78 -2.11
CA THR A 117 19.71 1.91 -1.79
C THR A 117 20.27 0.60 -1.24
N PHE A 118 19.57 -0.01 -0.29
CA PHE A 118 19.98 -1.29 0.28
C PHE A 118 20.04 -2.39 -0.77
N PHE A 119 19.00 -2.55 -1.60
CA PHE A 119 18.96 -3.53 -2.68
C PHE A 119 20.10 -3.31 -3.68
N ALA A 120 20.28 -2.10 -4.19
CA ALA A 120 21.32 -1.77 -5.15
C ALA A 120 22.73 -2.07 -4.60
N ARG A 121 22.96 -1.80 -3.31
CA ARG A 121 24.23 -2.10 -2.64
C ARG A 121 24.42 -3.59 -2.40
N ALA A 122 23.39 -4.29 -1.92
CA ALA A 122 23.45 -5.74 -1.72
C ALA A 122 23.70 -6.47 -3.06
N ALA A 123 23.05 -6.06 -4.12
CA ALA A 123 23.21 -6.59 -5.47
C ALA A 123 24.51 -6.13 -6.16
N ARG A 124 25.27 -5.20 -5.55
CA ARG A 124 26.47 -4.58 -6.15
C ARG A 124 26.19 -4.01 -7.54
N MET A 125 25.05 -3.37 -7.70
CA MET A 125 24.64 -2.76 -8.97
C MET A 125 25.63 -1.65 -9.36
N ASN A 126 26.06 -1.70 -10.62
CA ASN A 126 26.82 -0.60 -11.21
C ASN A 126 25.87 0.51 -11.70
N GLY A 127 26.41 1.67 -12.11
CA GLY A 127 25.60 2.81 -12.54
C GLY A 127 24.68 2.49 -13.71
N LYS A 128 25.09 1.62 -14.66
CA LYS A 128 24.24 1.20 -15.78
C LYS A 128 23.04 0.37 -15.32
N GLN A 129 23.26 -0.56 -14.39
CA GLN A 129 22.19 -1.37 -13.83
C GLN A 129 21.20 -0.53 -13.03
N GLN A 130 21.69 0.46 -12.27
CA GLN A 130 20.81 1.39 -11.56
C GLN A 130 20.03 2.27 -12.54
N ALA A 131 20.65 2.78 -13.60
CA ALA A 131 19.96 3.54 -14.63
C ALA A 131 18.87 2.71 -15.34
N VAL A 132 19.16 1.43 -15.62
CA VAL A 132 18.19 0.51 -16.20
C VAL A 132 17.02 0.25 -15.24
N PHE A 133 17.30 0.06 -13.95
CA PHE A 133 16.25 -0.10 -12.94
C PHE A 133 15.37 1.15 -12.82
N ALA A 134 15.99 2.33 -12.77
CA ALA A 134 15.29 3.62 -12.77
C ALA A 134 14.45 3.80 -14.05
N ALA A 135 15.00 3.49 -15.23
CA ALA A 135 14.29 3.58 -16.50
C ALA A 135 13.08 2.64 -16.57
N ALA A 136 13.22 1.41 -16.02
CA ALA A 136 12.11 0.48 -15.93
C ALA A 136 11.00 0.97 -14.98
N LEU A 137 11.37 1.54 -13.83
CA LEU A 137 10.40 2.18 -12.93
C LEU A 137 9.75 3.40 -13.56
N ALA A 138 10.50 4.21 -14.30
CA ALA A 138 9.97 5.36 -15.02
C ALA A 138 8.96 4.96 -16.11
N ALA A 139 9.27 3.88 -16.84
CA ALA A 139 8.36 3.33 -17.84
C ALA A 139 7.10 2.72 -17.19
N PHE A 140 7.26 2.10 -16.03
CA PHE A 140 6.19 1.55 -15.21
C PHE A 140 5.81 2.56 -14.10
N ASN A 141 5.15 3.64 -14.47
CA ASN A 141 4.91 4.78 -13.58
C ASN A 141 4.06 4.47 -12.34
N ALA A 142 3.23 3.42 -12.39
CA ALA A 142 2.29 3.07 -11.34
C ALA A 142 2.91 2.95 -9.94
N PRO A 143 4.07 2.28 -9.71
CA PRO A 143 4.69 2.25 -8.40
C PRO A 143 5.09 3.64 -7.89
N ILE A 144 5.56 4.52 -8.77
CA ILE A 144 6.04 5.85 -8.38
C ILE A 144 4.88 6.73 -7.90
N ARG A 145 3.71 6.56 -8.50
CA ARG A 145 2.49 7.29 -8.13
C ARG A 145 2.18 7.24 -6.63
N TYR A 146 2.49 6.11 -5.97
CA TYR A 146 2.20 5.92 -4.56
C TYR A 146 3.30 6.48 -3.63
N VAL A 147 4.49 6.78 -4.15
CA VAL A 147 5.63 7.22 -3.31
C VAL A 147 5.34 8.53 -2.59
N PHE A 148 4.68 9.46 -3.26
CA PHE A 148 4.30 10.77 -2.72
C PHE A 148 2.81 10.81 -2.33
N SER A 149 2.29 9.72 -1.84
CA SER A 149 0.94 9.59 -1.30
C SER A 149 0.98 9.05 0.13
N ALA A 150 -0.11 9.09 0.85
CA ALA A 150 -0.23 8.45 2.15
C ALA A 150 -0.70 7.00 2.06
N MET A 151 -0.50 6.34 0.90
CA MET A 151 -0.80 4.94 0.69
C MET A 151 0.32 4.03 1.22
N GLN A 152 -0.01 2.78 1.55
CA GLN A 152 0.93 1.83 2.17
C GLN A 152 1.86 1.13 1.17
N GLU A 153 1.58 1.17 -0.12
CA GLU A 153 2.32 0.47 -1.17
C GLU A 153 3.84 0.72 -1.11
N PRO A 154 4.34 1.95 -0.85
CA PRO A 154 5.77 2.22 -0.76
C PRO A 154 6.51 1.45 0.34
N LEU A 155 5.87 1.18 1.48
CA LEU A 155 6.44 0.31 2.50
C LEU A 155 6.67 -1.09 1.96
N HIS A 156 5.72 -1.64 1.22
CA HIS A 156 5.82 -2.98 0.63
C HIS A 156 6.92 -3.05 -0.43
N TYR A 157 7.09 -1.98 -1.23
CA TYR A 157 8.23 -1.90 -2.16
C TYR A 157 9.57 -1.97 -1.41
N ALA A 158 9.67 -1.24 -0.31
CA ALA A 158 10.87 -1.25 0.52
C ALA A 158 11.11 -2.63 1.16
N LEU A 159 10.06 -3.27 1.67
CA LEU A 159 10.14 -4.61 2.26
C LEU A 159 10.60 -5.65 1.24
N VAL A 160 10.01 -5.67 0.05
CA VAL A 160 10.42 -6.58 -1.03
C VAL A 160 11.86 -6.36 -1.43
N LEU A 161 12.29 -5.12 -1.63
CA LEU A 161 13.68 -4.79 -1.97
C LEU A 161 14.65 -5.16 -0.83
N ALA A 162 14.23 -5.00 0.42
CA ALA A 162 15.02 -5.39 1.59
C ALA A 162 15.12 -6.92 1.73
N VAL A 163 14.02 -7.65 1.50
CA VAL A 163 14.00 -9.12 1.45
C VAL A 163 14.98 -9.64 0.40
N LEU A 164 14.93 -9.10 -0.81
CA LEU A 164 15.88 -9.45 -1.86
C LEU A 164 17.32 -9.11 -1.48
N GLY A 165 17.55 -7.93 -0.91
CA GLY A 165 18.87 -7.48 -0.46
C GLY A 165 19.46 -8.40 0.62
N CYS A 166 18.68 -8.73 1.66
CA CYS A 166 19.09 -9.67 2.70
C CYS A 166 19.31 -11.07 2.15
N GLY A 167 18.45 -11.54 1.25
CA GLY A 167 18.60 -12.82 0.57
C GLY A 167 19.90 -12.91 -0.24
N ILE A 168 20.27 -11.84 -0.95
CA ILE A 168 21.54 -11.75 -1.70
C ILE A 168 22.73 -11.86 -0.75
N LEU A 169 22.74 -11.12 0.35
CA LEU A 169 23.80 -11.15 1.35
C LEU A 169 23.88 -12.52 2.04
N ALA A 170 22.74 -13.11 2.39
CA ALA A 170 22.68 -14.44 2.99
C ALA A 170 23.23 -15.52 2.06
N ARG A 171 22.91 -15.45 0.76
CA ARG A 171 23.38 -16.43 -0.24
C ARG A 171 24.84 -16.24 -0.61
N ARG A 172 25.24 -15.01 -0.92
CA ARG A 172 26.59 -14.67 -1.40
C ARG A 172 27.64 -14.77 -0.30
N ASP A 173 27.34 -14.14 0.83
CA ASP A 173 28.32 -13.96 1.92
C ASP A 173 28.13 -15.01 3.02
N LYS A 174 27.17 -15.93 2.86
CA LYS A 174 26.77 -16.97 3.84
C LYS A 174 26.51 -16.38 5.24
N SER A 175 26.06 -15.12 5.29
CA SER A 175 25.85 -14.36 6.50
C SER A 175 24.63 -14.87 7.28
N ARG A 176 24.85 -15.32 8.51
CA ARG A 176 23.78 -15.73 9.43
C ARG A 176 22.92 -14.53 9.83
N ALA A 177 23.53 -13.36 10.03
CA ALA A 177 22.84 -12.14 10.38
C ALA A 177 21.91 -11.68 9.24
N ALA A 178 22.38 -11.72 7.98
CA ALA A 178 21.55 -11.41 6.82
C ALA A 178 20.38 -12.40 6.65
N TRP A 179 20.61 -13.69 6.95
CA TRP A 179 19.53 -14.68 6.93
C TRP A 179 18.51 -14.44 8.05
N GLY A 180 18.96 -14.10 9.26
CA GLY A 180 18.08 -13.73 10.37
C GLY A 180 17.26 -12.46 10.05
N ALA A 181 17.91 -11.44 9.48
CA ALA A 181 17.24 -10.22 9.02
C ALA A 181 16.19 -10.51 7.90
N LEU A 182 16.52 -11.41 6.98
CA LEU A 182 15.58 -11.88 5.95
C LEU A 182 14.32 -12.49 6.58
N CYS A 183 14.47 -13.39 7.56
CA CYS A 183 13.35 -13.99 8.26
C CYS A 183 12.51 -12.93 9.01
N LEU A 184 13.17 -11.98 9.68
CA LEU A 184 12.48 -10.89 10.37
C LEU A 184 11.69 -10.01 9.40
N LEU A 185 12.27 -9.64 8.26
CA LEU A 185 11.57 -8.86 7.24
C LEU A 185 10.37 -9.60 6.66
N CYS A 186 10.49 -10.92 6.42
CA CYS A 186 9.36 -11.74 5.99
C CYS A 186 8.25 -11.77 7.06
N ALA A 187 8.60 -11.86 8.35
CA ALA A 187 7.62 -11.80 9.44
C ALA A 187 6.92 -10.44 9.50
N ILE A 188 7.67 -9.34 9.42
CA ILE A 188 7.10 -7.98 9.37
C ILE A 188 6.18 -7.83 8.16
N ALA A 189 6.61 -8.23 6.98
CA ALA A 189 5.81 -8.18 5.77
C ALA A 189 4.50 -8.96 5.91
N THR A 190 4.55 -10.18 6.47
CA THR A 190 3.39 -11.01 6.75
C THR A 190 2.43 -10.35 7.75
N LEU A 191 2.96 -9.72 8.81
CA LEU A 191 2.12 -9.02 9.81
C LEU A 191 1.43 -7.79 9.23
N VAL A 192 2.06 -7.13 8.26
CA VAL A 192 1.49 -5.97 7.58
C VAL A 192 0.46 -6.39 6.53
N ARG A 193 0.76 -7.42 5.74
CA ARG A 193 -0.18 -7.98 4.75
C ARG A 193 -0.08 -9.50 4.69
N PRO A 194 -1.15 -10.25 4.97
CA PRO A 194 -1.10 -11.71 5.12
C PRO A 194 -0.62 -12.45 3.85
N TYR A 195 -0.92 -11.96 2.66
CA TYR A 195 -0.45 -12.59 1.42
C TYR A 195 1.07 -12.46 1.21
N GLU A 196 1.74 -11.54 1.88
CA GLU A 196 3.21 -11.45 1.88
C GLU A 196 3.90 -12.59 2.66
N ALA A 197 3.13 -13.44 3.36
CA ALA A 197 3.63 -14.70 3.89
C ALA A 197 4.34 -15.55 2.83
N VAL A 198 4.00 -15.40 1.56
CA VAL A 198 4.67 -16.09 0.45
C VAL A 198 6.16 -15.68 0.31
N LEU A 199 6.56 -14.51 0.83
CA LEU A 199 7.98 -14.11 0.87
C LEU A 199 8.85 -15.07 1.69
N TRP A 200 8.27 -15.87 2.59
CA TRP A 200 8.97 -16.92 3.31
C TRP A 200 9.55 -18.00 2.38
N LEU A 201 9.14 -18.07 1.12
CA LEU A 201 9.78 -18.93 0.12
C LEU A 201 11.26 -18.61 -0.07
N TYR A 202 11.69 -17.33 0.09
CA TYR A 202 13.09 -16.94 -0.07
C TYR A 202 14.00 -17.53 1.02
N PRO A 203 13.78 -17.30 2.32
CA PRO A 203 14.60 -17.93 3.35
C PRO A 203 14.46 -19.47 3.34
N LEU A 204 13.29 -20.02 3.01
CA LEU A 204 13.06 -21.45 2.88
C LEU A 204 13.90 -22.07 1.75
N ALA A 205 13.91 -21.46 0.57
CA ALA A 205 14.72 -21.91 -0.56
C ALA A 205 16.21 -21.80 -0.30
N LEU A 206 16.66 -20.78 0.46
CA LEU A 206 18.04 -20.66 0.91
C LEU A 206 18.42 -21.69 1.97
N ALA A 207 17.45 -22.19 2.72
CA ALA A 207 17.63 -23.18 3.81
C ALA A 207 17.44 -24.62 3.37
N TRP A 208 17.19 -24.90 2.08
CA TRP A 208 16.75 -26.20 1.57
C TRP A 208 17.55 -27.42 2.04
N HIS A 209 18.83 -27.27 2.35
CA HIS A 209 19.69 -28.34 2.84
C HIS A 209 19.92 -28.30 4.36
N ASP A 210 19.26 -27.39 5.10
CA ASP A 210 19.41 -27.24 6.55
C ASP A 210 18.06 -27.40 7.26
N ARG A 211 17.82 -28.58 7.82
CA ARG A 211 16.57 -28.93 8.49
C ARG A 211 16.20 -27.95 9.61
N ARG A 212 17.20 -27.44 10.36
CA ARG A 212 16.93 -26.48 11.45
C ARG A 212 16.45 -25.15 10.92
N ARG A 213 17.06 -24.66 9.84
CA ARG A 213 16.62 -23.41 9.18
C ARG A 213 15.26 -23.59 8.50
N ILE A 214 14.98 -24.75 7.88
CA ILE A 214 13.65 -25.09 7.36
C ILE A 214 12.62 -25.00 8.48
N ALA A 215 12.88 -25.63 9.64
CA ALA A 215 11.97 -25.56 10.77
C ALA A 215 11.73 -24.14 11.27
N VAL A 216 12.77 -23.28 11.31
CA VAL A 216 12.64 -21.86 11.64
C VAL A 216 11.79 -21.12 10.62
N CYS A 217 11.97 -21.38 9.32
CA CYS A 217 11.15 -20.73 8.27
C CYS A 217 9.69 -21.13 8.38
N VAL A 218 9.40 -22.44 8.56
CA VAL A 218 8.04 -22.95 8.68
C VAL A 218 7.36 -22.41 9.95
N ALA A 219 8.05 -22.48 11.09
CA ALA A 219 7.54 -21.95 12.34
C ALA A 219 7.35 -20.42 12.29
N GLY A 220 8.32 -19.68 11.76
CA GLY A 220 8.24 -18.23 11.62
C GLY A 220 7.12 -17.80 10.67
N GLY A 221 6.96 -18.50 9.56
CA GLY A 221 5.84 -18.28 8.65
C GLY A 221 4.49 -18.56 9.30
N ALA A 222 4.36 -19.69 9.98
CA ALA A 222 3.12 -20.05 10.69
C ALA A 222 2.78 -19.07 11.82
N VAL A 223 3.77 -18.69 12.63
CA VAL A 223 3.57 -17.75 13.74
C VAL A 223 3.22 -16.36 13.24
N SER A 224 3.91 -15.85 12.21
CA SER A 224 3.61 -14.53 11.65
C SER A 224 2.24 -14.50 10.97
N LEU A 225 1.88 -15.54 10.20
CA LEU A 225 0.56 -15.63 9.58
C LEU A 225 -0.54 -15.79 10.62
N GLY A 226 -0.35 -16.68 11.62
CA GLY A 226 -1.29 -16.85 12.73
C GLY A 226 -1.46 -15.54 13.52
N GLY A 227 -0.37 -14.83 13.80
CA GLY A 227 -0.40 -13.52 14.43
C GLY A 227 -1.20 -12.49 13.62
N THR A 228 -1.01 -12.48 12.31
CA THR A 228 -1.78 -11.60 11.40
C THR A 228 -3.28 -11.92 11.46
N LEU A 229 -3.65 -13.21 11.40
CA LEU A 229 -5.05 -13.64 11.48
C LEU A 229 -5.68 -13.25 12.82
N VAL A 230 -4.94 -13.39 13.93
CA VAL A 230 -5.40 -12.93 15.26
C VAL A 230 -5.58 -11.41 15.30
N LEU A 231 -4.62 -10.65 14.76
CA LEU A 231 -4.75 -9.18 14.69
C LEU A 231 -5.95 -8.77 13.83
N MET A 232 -6.13 -9.41 12.68
CA MET A 232 -7.29 -9.16 11.83
C MET A 232 -8.60 -9.50 12.56
N SER A 233 -8.69 -10.65 13.22
CA SER A 233 -9.92 -11.04 13.92
C SER A 233 -10.31 -10.12 15.07
N LYS A 234 -9.33 -9.43 15.69
CA LYS A 234 -9.58 -8.53 16.83
C LYS A 234 -9.79 -7.08 16.44
N PHE A 235 -9.10 -6.61 15.41
CA PHE A 235 -8.98 -5.19 15.10
C PHE A 235 -9.53 -4.83 13.71
N TYR A 236 -9.98 -5.80 12.93
CA TYR A 236 -10.55 -5.53 11.63
C TYR A 236 -11.98 -5.00 11.77
N ALA A 237 -12.30 -3.94 11.06
CA ALA A 237 -13.67 -3.45 11.05
C ALA A 237 -14.61 -4.52 10.47
N PRO A 238 -15.75 -4.82 11.11
CA PRO A 238 -16.64 -5.90 10.69
C PRO A 238 -17.03 -5.86 9.22
N TYR A 239 -17.18 -4.68 8.66
CA TYR A 239 -17.48 -4.46 7.25
C TYR A 239 -16.42 -5.05 6.30
N PHE A 240 -15.14 -5.03 6.67
CA PHE A 240 -14.05 -5.52 5.82
C PHE A 240 -13.81 -7.03 5.90
N PHE A 241 -14.40 -7.72 6.88
CA PHE A 241 -14.30 -9.18 6.98
C PHE A 241 -14.83 -9.90 5.75
N THR A 242 -15.77 -9.29 5.03
CA THR A 242 -16.34 -9.85 3.80
C THR A 242 -15.44 -9.72 2.58
N ASN A 243 -14.35 -8.97 2.67
CA ASN A 243 -13.43 -8.76 1.55
C ASN A 243 -12.51 -9.96 1.29
N VAL A 244 -12.30 -10.82 2.30
CA VAL A 244 -11.51 -12.06 2.17
C VAL A 244 -12.46 -13.24 2.23
N ASP A 245 -12.70 -13.87 1.10
CA ASP A 245 -13.61 -14.99 0.99
C ASP A 245 -12.91 -16.30 1.37
N MET A 246 -13.25 -16.82 2.55
CA MET A 246 -12.70 -18.06 3.11
C MET A 246 -13.60 -19.28 2.86
N THR A 247 -14.69 -19.14 2.10
CA THR A 247 -15.65 -20.22 1.86
C THR A 247 -15.00 -21.54 1.40
N PRO A 248 -14.08 -21.56 0.41
CA PRO A 248 -13.46 -22.82 -0.01
C PRO A 248 -12.66 -23.51 1.10
N VAL A 249 -12.04 -22.71 1.98
CA VAL A 249 -11.28 -23.26 3.11
C VAL A 249 -12.23 -23.83 4.17
N GLN A 250 -13.33 -23.14 4.43
CA GLN A 250 -14.35 -23.59 5.38
C GLN A 250 -15.01 -24.89 4.91
N GLU A 251 -15.39 -24.99 3.63
CA GLU A 251 -15.94 -26.21 3.03
C GLU A 251 -14.96 -27.39 3.15
N LEU A 252 -13.68 -27.14 2.88
CA LEU A 252 -12.65 -28.17 3.01
C LEU A 252 -12.52 -28.65 4.48
N LEU A 253 -12.54 -27.72 5.44
CA LEU A 253 -12.44 -28.03 6.87
C LEU A 253 -13.67 -28.78 7.40
N HIS A 254 -14.85 -28.55 6.82
CA HIS A 254 -16.09 -29.25 7.13
C HIS A 254 -16.20 -30.62 6.44
N GLY A 255 -15.21 -31.04 5.67
CA GLY A 255 -15.17 -32.32 4.99
C GLY A 255 -15.94 -32.36 3.66
N HIS A 256 -16.15 -31.22 3.02
CA HIS A 256 -16.82 -31.10 1.73
C HIS A 256 -15.82 -30.74 0.58
N PRO A 257 -14.85 -31.63 0.24
CA PRO A 257 -13.79 -31.28 -0.70
C PRO A 257 -14.27 -31.05 -2.13
N ILE A 258 -15.40 -31.67 -2.52
CA ILE A 258 -15.96 -31.49 -3.88
C ILE A 258 -16.58 -30.11 -4.02
N GLU A 259 -17.33 -29.68 -3.02
CA GLU A 259 -17.92 -28.34 -2.93
C GLU A 259 -16.84 -27.27 -2.90
N ALA A 260 -15.82 -27.44 -2.06
CA ALA A 260 -14.64 -26.58 -2.02
C ALA A 260 -13.96 -26.46 -3.40
N LEU A 261 -13.81 -27.58 -4.12
CA LEU A 261 -13.22 -27.55 -5.48
C LEU A 261 -14.12 -26.83 -6.48
N LYS A 262 -15.43 -27.04 -6.44
CA LYS A 262 -16.39 -26.33 -7.31
C LYS A 262 -16.32 -24.83 -7.07
N ASP A 263 -16.29 -24.40 -5.81
CA ASP A 263 -16.18 -23.00 -5.42
C ASP A 263 -14.87 -22.37 -5.93
N VAL A 264 -13.75 -23.07 -5.75
CA VAL A 264 -12.44 -22.63 -6.28
C VAL A 264 -12.49 -22.44 -7.80
N VAL A 265 -13.05 -23.43 -8.52
CA VAL A 265 -13.16 -23.35 -9.99
C VAL A 265 -14.06 -22.19 -10.41
N HIS A 266 -15.23 -22.07 -9.77
CA HIS A 266 -16.17 -20.99 -10.08
C HIS A 266 -15.57 -19.61 -9.84
N LYS A 267 -14.92 -19.40 -8.68
CA LYS A 267 -14.24 -18.14 -8.34
C LYS A 267 -13.09 -17.83 -9.29
N LEU A 268 -12.27 -18.83 -9.61
CA LEU A 268 -11.15 -18.65 -10.53
C LEU A 268 -11.65 -18.23 -11.92
N MET A 269 -12.71 -18.86 -12.42
CA MET A 269 -13.28 -18.52 -13.73
C MET A 269 -13.87 -17.09 -13.72
N GLY A 270 -14.64 -16.73 -12.69
CA GLY A 270 -15.16 -15.37 -12.52
C GLY A 270 -14.05 -14.33 -12.39
N ALA A 271 -13.01 -14.62 -11.59
CA ALA A 271 -11.87 -13.75 -11.42
C ALA A 271 -11.08 -13.56 -12.73
N LEU A 272 -10.84 -14.63 -13.49
CA LEU A 272 -10.17 -14.55 -14.80
C LEU A 272 -10.99 -13.74 -15.81
N GLN A 273 -12.30 -13.88 -15.79
CA GLN A 273 -13.19 -13.05 -16.62
C GLN A 273 -13.08 -11.58 -16.25
N THR A 274 -13.12 -11.25 -14.96
CA THR A 274 -12.97 -9.86 -14.46
C THR A 274 -11.60 -9.29 -14.84
N VAL A 275 -10.52 -10.06 -14.64
CA VAL A 275 -9.16 -9.66 -15.03
C VAL A 275 -9.08 -9.42 -16.53
N GLY A 276 -9.66 -10.29 -17.35
CA GLY A 276 -9.70 -10.13 -18.81
C GLY A 276 -10.46 -8.87 -19.22
N GLN A 277 -11.59 -8.58 -18.60
CA GLN A 277 -12.35 -7.35 -18.82
C GLN A 277 -11.56 -6.13 -18.37
N THR A 278 -10.91 -6.17 -17.21
CA THR A 278 -10.06 -5.08 -16.72
C THR A 278 -8.91 -4.80 -17.70
N ILE A 279 -8.22 -5.83 -18.19
CA ILE A 279 -7.15 -5.67 -19.19
C ILE A 279 -7.69 -5.02 -20.47
N LEU A 280 -8.86 -5.44 -20.94
CA LEU A 280 -9.48 -4.86 -22.14
C LEU A 280 -9.87 -3.40 -21.91
N THR A 281 -10.45 -3.09 -20.76
CA THR A 281 -10.81 -1.72 -20.36
C THR A 281 -9.58 -0.85 -20.25
N ASP A 282 -8.54 -1.32 -19.56
CA ASP A 282 -7.26 -0.62 -19.42
C ASP A 282 -6.63 -0.34 -20.78
N PHE A 283 -6.67 -1.29 -21.70
CA PHE A 283 -6.15 -1.13 -23.06
C PHE A 283 -6.96 -0.10 -23.87
N THR A 284 -8.28 -0.17 -23.81
CA THR A 284 -9.18 0.73 -24.58
C THR A 284 -9.24 2.14 -23.98
N GLN A 285 -9.18 2.25 -22.65
CA GLN A 285 -9.22 3.52 -21.94
C GLN A 285 -7.83 4.09 -21.62
N HIS A 286 -6.78 3.34 -21.91
CA HIS A 286 -5.37 3.70 -21.60
C HIS A 286 -5.13 3.95 -20.10
N SER A 287 -5.81 3.20 -19.23
CA SER A 287 -5.77 3.33 -17.77
C SER A 287 -4.77 2.34 -17.17
N GLY A 288 -3.57 2.73 -16.92
CA GLY A 288 -2.58 2.04 -16.05
C GLY A 288 -2.14 0.61 -16.41
N GLY A 289 -3.01 -0.27 -16.83
CA GLY A 289 -2.69 -1.61 -17.32
C GLY A 289 -1.99 -2.56 -16.33
N TYR A 290 -2.31 -2.52 -15.03
CA TYR A 290 -1.61 -3.27 -13.98
C TYR A 290 -1.56 -4.78 -14.23
N TYR A 291 -2.68 -5.41 -14.59
CA TYR A 291 -2.71 -6.85 -14.86
C TYR A 291 -1.97 -7.21 -16.14
N LEU A 292 -2.10 -6.40 -17.20
CA LEU A 292 -1.37 -6.62 -18.45
C LEU A 292 0.15 -6.58 -18.21
N LEU A 293 0.62 -5.58 -17.44
CA LEU A 293 2.03 -5.46 -17.07
C LEU A 293 2.52 -6.64 -16.26
N PHE A 294 1.73 -7.06 -15.27
CA PHE A 294 2.03 -8.24 -14.47
C PHE A 294 2.21 -9.50 -15.34
N PHE A 295 1.27 -9.78 -16.22
CA PHE A 295 1.38 -10.96 -17.11
C PHE A 295 2.55 -10.87 -18.08
N LEU A 296 2.82 -9.69 -18.64
CA LEU A 296 3.96 -9.49 -19.54
C LEU A 296 5.29 -9.72 -18.79
N LEU A 297 5.44 -9.14 -17.59
CA LEU A 297 6.62 -9.36 -16.75
C LEU A 297 6.77 -10.83 -16.34
N LEU A 298 5.69 -11.47 -15.92
CA LEU A 298 5.69 -12.89 -15.56
C LEU A 298 6.09 -13.78 -16.75
N CYS A 299 5.53 -13.55 -17.92
CA CYS A 299 5.89 -14.28 -19.15
C CYS A 299 7.37 -14.09 -19.50
N ILE A 300 7.91 -12.87 -19.37
CA ILE A 300 9.33 -12.59 -19.64
C ILE A 300 10.21 -13.32 -18.62
N VAL A 301 9.86 -13.28 -17.34
CA VAL A 301 10.62 -13.98 -16.28
C VAL A 301 10.59 -15.49 -16.52
N LEU A 302 9.43 -16.07 -16.86
CA LEU A 302 9.28 -17.50 -17.16
C LEU A 302 10.08 -17.90 -18.41
N ALA A 303 10.06 -17.10 -19.47
CA ALA A 303 10.86 -17.32 -20.66
C ALA A 303 12.38 -17.28 -20.37
N CYS A 304 12.81 -16.29 -19.59
CA CYS A 304 14.20 -16.19 -19.14
C CYS A 304 14.58 -17.34 -18.22
N LEU A 305 13.68 -17.77 -17.33
CA LEU A 305 13.87 -18.91 -16.44
C LEU A 305 14.08 -20.20 -17.26
N ALA A 306 13.19 -20.48 -18.22
CA ALA A 306 13.29 -21.65 -19.09
C ALA A 306 14.57 -21.64 -19.95
N TRP A 307 14.94 -20.47 -20.48
CA TRP A 307 16.16 -20.29 -21.25
C TRP A 307 17.43 -20.54 -20.43
N ASP A 308 17.49 -19.97 -19.21
CA ASP A 308 18.63 -20.11 -18.33
C ASP A 308 18.73 -21.52 -17.75
N ALA A 309 17.61 -22.17 -17.42
CA ALA A 309 17.58 -23.56 -16.99
C ALA A 309 18.13 -24.51 -18.07
N ARG A 310 17.73 -24.33 -19.34
CA ARG A 310 18.27 -25.12 -20.49
C ARG A 310 19.78 -24.94 -20.68
N ARG A 311 20.31 -23.78 -20.26
CA ARG A 311 21.74 -23.44 -20.33
C ARG A 311 22.49 -23.69 -19.02
N GLN A 312 21.87 -24.35 -18.06
CA GLN A 312 22.43 -24.64 -16.73
C GLN A 312 22.95 -23.39 -16.01
N ARG A 313 22.28 -22.25 -16.21
CA ARG A 313 22.60 -20.99 -15.54
C ARG A 313 21.82 -20.87 -14.23
N PRO A 314 22.28 -20.00 -13.30
CA PRO A 314 21.53 -19.74 -12.07
C PRO A 314 20.12 -19.22 -12.35
N VAL A 315 19.13 -19.85 -11.70
CA VAL A 315 17.70 -19.55 -11.90
C VAL A 315 16.98 -19.22 -10.58
N PHE A 316 17.72 -19.14 -9.49
CA PHE A 316 17.16 -19.04 -8.15
C PHE A 316 16.23 -17.83 -7.97
N TRP A 317 16.70 -16.62 -8.32
CA TRP A 317 15.93 -15.40 -8.10
C TRP A 317 14.69 -15.34 -9.00
N LYS A 318 14.83 -15.71 -10.27
CA LYS A 318 13.69 -15.79 -11.21
C LYS A 318 12.69 -16.86 -10.81
N GLY A 319 13.17 -18.01 -10.34
CA GLY A 319 12.31 -19.10 -9.85
C GLY A 319 11.52 -18.69 -8.61
N CYS A 320 12.17 -18.12 -7.60
CA CYS A 320 11.49 -17.63 -6.40
C CYS A 320 10.50 -16.50 -6.74
N ALA A 321 10.89 -15.53 -7.59
CA ALA A 321 10.01 -14.43 -7.97
C ALA A 321 8.78 -14.93 -8.73
N ALA A 322 8.94 -15.83 -9.70
CA ALA A 322 7.82 -16.40 -10.45
C ALA A 322 6.89 -17.21 -9.55
N ALA A 323 7.44 -18.04 -8.64
CA ALA A 323 6.65 -18.83 -7.71
C ALA A 323 5.87 -17.92 -6.73
N THR A 324 6.55 -16.94 -6.13
CA THR A 324 5.92 -15.96 -5.24
C THR A 324 4.80 -15.22 -5.97
N SER A 325 5.08 -14.70 -7.16
CA SER A 325 4.10 -13.94 -7.94
C SER A 325 2.89 -14.78 -8.35
N GLY A 326 3.13 -16.03 -8.80
CA GLY A 326 2.05 -16.94 -9.15
C GLY A 326 1.15 -17.30 -7.98
N ILE A 327 1.74 -17.61 -6.81
CA ILE A 327 0.99 -17.97 -5.60
C ILE A 327 0.18 -16.78 -5.08
N VAL A 328 0.79 -15.59 -4.99
CA VAL A 328 0.08 -14.39 -4.52
C VAL A 328 -1.02 -13.99 -5.49
N PHE A 329 -0.74 -14.03 -6.80
CA PHE A 329 -1.76 -13.74 -7.80
C PHE A 329 -2.95 -14.71 -7.68
N LEU A 330 -2.69 -16.01 -7.55
CA LEU A 330 -3.74 -17.01 -7.36
C LEU A 330 -4.53 -16.76 -6.07
N ALA A 331 -3.84 -16.44 -4.97
CA ALA A 331 -4.51 -16.09 -3.70
C ALA A 331 -5.41 -14.86 -3.83
N LEU A 332 -4.95 -13.82 -4.53
CA LEU A 332 -5.77 -12.63 -4.82
C LEU A 332 -7.02 -12.98 -5.65
N MET A 333 -6.88 -13.87 -6.63
CA MET A 333 -8.02 -14.27 -7.48
C MET A 333 -9.05 -15.12 -6.72
N LEU A 334 -8.61 -15.92 -5.74
CA LEU A 334 -9.50 -16.83 -5.00
C LEU A 334 -10.10 -16.22 -3.75
N MET A 335 -9.39 -15.25 -3.12
CA MET A 335 -9.74 -14.77 -1.78
C MET A 335 -10.04 -13.27 -1.72
N TYR A 336 -9.83 -12.53 -2.80
CA TYR A 336 -10.00 -11.08 -2.82
C TYR A 336 -10.78 -10.63 -4.06
N ARG A 337 -11.19 -9.36 -4.11
CA ARG A 337 -11.92 -8.80 -5.26
C ARG A 337 -10.95 -8.49 -6.41
N PRO A 338 -11.08 -9.15 -7.58
CA PRO A 338 -10.12 -8.95 -8.68
C PRO A 338 -10.04 -7.50 -9.16
N GLY A 339 -11.16 -6.76 -9.18
CA GLY A 339 -11.18 -5.37 -9.64
C GLY A 339 -10.32 -4.44 -8.77
N GLU A 340 -10.32 -4.65 -7.46
CA GLU A 340 -9.53 -3.86 -6.50
C GLU A 340 -8.11 -4.43 -6.30
N GLY A 341 -7.93 -5.71 -6.64
CA GLY A 341 -6.67 -6.43 -6.49
C GLY A 341 -5.54 -5.97 -7.41
N SER A 342 -5.83 -5.21 -8.47
CA SER A 342 -4.84 -4.81 -9.47
C SER A 342 -3.65 -4.02 -8.86
N ARG A 343 -3.89 -3.17 -7.87
CA ARG A 343 -2.82 -2.44 -7.16
C ARG A 343 -1.86 -3.35 -6.40
N HIS A 344 -2.30 -4.54 -5.98
CA HIS A 344 -1.48 -5.50 -5.27
C HIS A 344 -0.47 -6.21 -6.18
N THR A 345 -0.68 -6.20 -7.50
CA THR A 345 0.29 -6.75 -8.47
C THR A 345 1.56 -5.90 -8.56
N LEU A 346 1.52 -4.62 -8.20
CA LEU A 346 2.67 -3.70 -8.28
C LEU A 346 3.90 -4.21 -7.51
N ILE A 347 3.66 -4.85 -6.36
CA ILE A 347 4.73 -5.44 -5.54
C ILE A 347 5.34 -6.63 -6.27
N LEU A 348 4.51 -7.43 -6.94
CA LEU A 348 4.93 -8.58 -7.71
C LEU A 348 5.71 -8.14 -8.95
N ASP A 349 5.29 -7.07 -9.61
CA ASP A 349 5.98 -6.49 -10.75
C ASP A 349 7.39 -6.01 -10.37
N LEU A 350 7.51 -5.34 -9.22
CA LEU A 350 8.81 -4.93 -8.70
C LEU A 350 9.71 -6.13 -8.38
N LEU A 351 9.13 -7.20 -7.82
CA LEU A 351 9.83 -8.45 -7.51
C LEU A 351 10.34 -9.13 -8.79
N LEU A 352 9.48 -9.26 -9.80
CA LEU A 352 9.81 -9.84 -11.10
C LEU A 352 10.90 -9.03 -11.80
N LEU A 353 10.77 -7.71 -11.85
CA LEU A 353 11.75 -6.79 -12.42
C LEU A 353 13.11 -6.90 -11.72
N ALA A 354 13.12 -6.84 -10.39
CA ALA A 354 14.36 -6.97 -9.63
C ALA A 354 15.05 -8.32 -9.85
N SER A 355 14.28 -9.42 -9.99
CA SER A 355 14.83 -10.76 -10.25
C SER A 355 15.55 -10.86 -11.59
N LEU A 356 15.06 -10.18 -12.62
CA LEU A 356 15.72 -10.12 -13.94
C LEU A 356 17.08 -9.45 -13.86
N LEU A 357 17.23 -8.41 -13.03
CA LEU A 357 18.48 -7.68 -12.88
C LEU A 357 19.54 -8.48 -12.10
N LEU A 358 19.11 -9.40 -11.23
CA LEU A 358 20.03 -10.14 -10.35
C LEU A 358 20.82 -11.26 -11.05
N GLU A 359 20.22 -11.94 -12.01
CA GLU A 359 20.81 -13.14 -12.61
C GLU A 359 21.27 -12.97 -14.06
N ASN A 360 21.00 -11.82 -14.67
CA ASN A 360 21.42 -11.56 -16.04
C ASN A 360 22.79 -10.88 -16.10
N ARG A 361 23.77 -11.58 -16.65
CA ARG A 361 25.08 -10.99 -16.98
C ARG A 361 25.02 -10.04 -18.18
N ARG A 362 23.98 -10.12 -19.01
CA ARG A 362 23.65 -9.18 -20.08
C ARG A 362 22.26 -8.61 -19.84
N PRO A 363 22.11 -7.70 -18.89
CA PRO A 363 20.80 -7.11 -18.58
C PRO A 363 20.20 -6.36 -19.78
N ALA A 364 21.02 -5.97 -20.76
CA ALA A 364 20.62 -5.05 -21.79
C ALA A 364 19.46 -5.54 -22.67
N ALA A 365 19.42 -6.80 -23.10
CA ALA A 365 18.39 -7.23 -24.07
C ALA A 365 17.03 -7.54 -23.40
N ALA A 366 17.03 -8.30 -22.27
CA ALA A 366 15.77 -8.60 -21.57
C ALA A 366 15.21 -7.34 -20.90
N THR A 367 16.07 -6.49 -20.34
CA THR A 367 15.66 -5.25 -19.72
C THR A 367 15.27 -4.20 -20.76
N ALA A 368 15.91 -4.18 -21.93
CA ALA A 368 15.45 -3.34 -23.03
C ALA A 368 14.07 -3.79 -23.54
N ALA A 369 13.82 -5.08 -23.68
CA ALA A 369 12.51 -5.60 -24.08
C ALA A 369 11.44 -5.24 -23.02
N VAL A 370 11.73 -5.43 -21.72
CA VAL A 370 10.84 -5.00 -20.63
C VAL A 370 10.65 -3.50 -20.65
N SER A 371 11.73 -2.72 -20.80
CA SER A 371 11.63 -1.25 -20.84
C SER A 371 10.84 -0.74 -22.04
N VAL A 372 10.96 -1.38 -23.20
CA VAL A 372 10.16 -1.03 -24.39
C VAL A 372 8.69 -1.36 -24.17
N LEU A 373 8.37 -2.54 -23.62
CA LEU A 373 6.98 -2.91 -23.32
C LEU A 373 6.38 -2.01 -22.25
N LEU A 374 7.12 -1.71 -21.19
CA LEU A 374 6.71 -0.80 -20.14
C LEU A 374 6.60 0.64 -20.65
N ALA A 375 7.52 1.08 -21.55
CA ALA A 375 7.45 2.40 -22.16
C ALA A 375 6.24 2.56 -23.07
N LEU A 376 5.85 1.54 -23.81
CA LEU A 376 4.64 1.58 -24.63
C LEU A 376 3.38 1.77 -23.76
N THR A 377 3.27 1.04 -22.65
CA THR A 377 2.16 1.20 -21.71
C THR A 377 2.27 2.49 -20.90
N GLY A 378 3.47 2.87 -20.45
CA GLY A 378 3.74 4.09 -19.71
C GLY A 378 3.54 5.37 -20.52
N VAL A 379 4.00 5.41 -21.77
CA VAL A 379 3.79 6.56 -22.68
C VAL A 379 2.31 6.75 -22.97
N LEU A 380 1.54 5.68 -23.15
CA LEU A 380 0.09 5.77 -23.32
C LEU A 380 -0.59 6.30 -22.05
N SER A 381 -0.13 5.91 -20.87
CA SER A 381 -0.61 6.43 -19.59
C SER A 381 -0.24 7.91 -19.38
N LEU A 382 0.99 8.30 -19.73
CA LEU A 382 1.49 9.67 -19.62
C LEU A 382 0.80 10.64 -20.60
N ALA A 383 0.43 10.17 -21.78
CA ALA A 383 -0.29 10.99 -22.76
C ALA A 383 -1.68 11.43 -22.25
N LYS A 384 -2.27 10.73 -21.29
CA LYS A 384 -3.54 11.11 -20.66
C LYS A 384 -3.43 12.18 -19.59
N GLY A 385 -2.24 12.48 -19.09
CA GLY A 385 -2.02 13.40 -17.97
C GLY A 385 -2.59 12.83 -16.67
N TYR A 386 -1.72 12.38 -15.78
CA TYR A 386 -2.15 12.10 -14.41
C TYR A 386 -2.08 13.40 -13.62
N ASP A 387 -3.18 14.11 -13.57
CA ASP A 387 -3.37 15.12 -12.54
C ASP A 387 -3.64 14.39 -11.22
N LEU A 388 -2.61 14.25 -10.40
CA LEU A 388 -2.82 13.84 -9.02
C LEU A 388 -3.40 15.03 -8.28
N PRO A 389 -4.63 14.94 -7.74
CA PRO A 389 -5.18 16.00 -6.93
C PRO A 389 -4.28 16.21 -5.71
N ARG A 390 -3.79 17.42 -5.56
CA ARG A 390 -2.94 17.84 -4.44
C ARG A 390 -3.64 18.89 -3.62
N TYR A 391 -3.21 19.06 -2.41
CA TYR A 391 -3.57 20.19 -1.57
C TYR A 391 -3.30 21.49 -2.34
N SER A 392 -4.30 22.35 -2.41
CA SER A 392 -4.15 23.74 -2.84
C SER A 392 -4.11 24.65 -1.60
N GLU A 393 -3.67 25.91 -1.78
CA GLU A 393 -3.76 26.90 -0.69
C GLU A 393 -5.20 27.07 -0.17
N VAL A 394 -6.19 26.94 -1.06
CA VAL A 394 -7.61 26.99 -0.69
C VAL A 394 -7.94 25.82 0.26
N TRP A 395 -7.49 24.60 -0.07
CA TRP A 395 -7.71 23.45 0.80
C TRP A 395 -7.00 23.59 2.14
N ASP A 396 -5.78 24.12 2.17
CA ASP A 396 -5.03 24.30 3.41
C ASP A 396 -5.75 25.28 4.35
N ASN A 397 -6.26 26.38 3.82
CA ASN A 397 -7.09 27.32 4.58
C ASN A 397 -8.39 26.69 5.10
N GLU A 398 -9.08 25.91 4.28
CA GLU A 398 -10.31 25.21 4.68
C GLU A 398 -10.00 24.14 5.75
N VAL A 399 -8.93 23.39 5.61
CA VAL A 399 -8.47 22.42 6.61
C VAL A 399 -8.17 23.08 7.95
N GLN A 400 -7.50 24.24 7.96
CA GLN A 400 -7.22 24.99 9.17
C GLN A 400 -8.50 25.53 9.83
N GLN A 401 -9.45 26.01 9.05
CA GLN A 401 -10.75 26.49 9.55
C GLN A 401 -11.57 25.34 10.15
N VAL A 402 -11.62 24.19 9.49
CA VAL A 402 -12.24 22.98 10.00
C VAL A 402 -11.59 22.55 11.30
N GLN A 403 -10.28 22.50 11.35
CA GLN A 403 -9.54 22.15 12.57
C GLN A 403 -9.87 23.10 13.74
N ALA A 404 -9.83 24.41 13.48
CA ALA A 404 -10.15 25.41 14.50
C ALA A 404 -11.61 25.31 14.99
N ALA A 405 -12.55 25.03 14.09
CA ALA A 405 -13.96 24.85 14.44
C ALA A 405 -14.15 23.62 15.35
N LEU A 406 -13.51 22.50 15.00
CA LEU A 406 -13.56 21.26 15.77
C LEU A 406 -12.87 21.39 17.12
N GLU A 407 -11.67 21.98 17.19
CA GLU A 407 -10.94 22.21 18.43
C GLU A 407 -11.74 23.11 19.40
N LYS A 408 -12.39 24.14 18.87
CA LYS A 408 -13.26 25.03 19.67
C LYS A 408 -14.49 24.27 20.18
N SER A 409 -15.12 23.43 19.37
CA SER A 409 -16.27 22.63 19.80
C SER A 409 -15.85 21.60 20.84
N GLN A 410 -14.70 20.96 20.69
CA GLN A 410 -14.20 19.94 21.62
C GLN A 410 -13.79 20.51 22.96
N ALA A 411 -13.18 21.69 22.97
CA ALA A 411 -12.83 22.37 24.22
C ALA A 411 -14.04 22.66 25.11
N ALA A 412 -15.25 22.65 24.54
CA ALA A 412 -16.50 22.77 25.26
C ALA A 412 -17.05 21.43 25.81
N VAL A 413 -16.39 20.32 25.53
CA VAL A 413 -16.79 18.97 25.96
C VAL A 413 -15.78 18.49 26.99
N ASP A 414 -16.23 18.42 28.23
CA ASP A 414 -15.49 17.84 29.35
C ASP A 414 -15.54 16.30 29.25
N SER A 415 -14.91 15.73 28.24
CA SER A 415 -14.78 14.31 28.07
C SER A 415 -13.41 13.88 28.59
N GLU A 416 -13.38 13.16 29.73
CA GLU A 416 -12.18 12.52 30.26
C GLU A 416 -11.69 11.36 29.36
N ASP A 417 -12.54 10.88 28.45
CA ASP A 417 -12.22 9.80 27.51
C ASP A 417 -11.85 10.37 26.15
N PRO A 418 -10.54 10.40 25.79
CA PRO A 418 -10.11 10.84 24.46
C PRO A 418 -10.59 9.92 23.32
N TRP A 419 -11.27 8.82 23.68
CA TRP A 419 -11.80 7.79 22.79
C TRP A 419 -13.32 7.79 22.72
N ASP A 420 -13.96 8.85 23.16
CA ASP A 420 -15.40 8.96 23.09
C ASP A 420 -15.88 8.71 21.65
N HIS A 421 -16.67 7.66 21.46
CA HIS A 421 -17.24 7.24 20.18
C HIS A 421 -18.11 8.32 19.55
N THR A 422 -18.59 9.29 20.34
CA THR A 422 -19.36 10.44 19.85
C THR A 422 -18.53 11.39 18.98
N ALA A 423 -17.22 11.20 18.94
CA ALA A 423 -16.30 11.98 18.12
C ALA A 423 -16.01 11.36 16.75
N ALA A 424 -16.86 10.46 16.25
CA ALA A 424 -16.76 9.94 14.89
C ALA A 424 -17.29 10.95 13.87
N TYR A 425 -16.72 10.89 12.67
CA TYR A 425 -17.13 11.72 11.53
C TYR A 425 -17.66 10.82 10.42
N ALA A 426 -18.79 11.21 9.85
CA ALA A 426 -19.28 10.58 8.65
C ALA A 426 -18.91 11.45 7.44
N PHE A 427 -18.48 10.83 6.37
CA PHE A 427 -18.06 11.51 5.16
C PHE A 427 -18.72 10.86 3.95
N LEU A 428 -19.27 11.68 3.06
CA LEU A 428 -20.07 11.20 1.94
C LEU A 428 -19.28 11.02 0.65
N ASP A 429 -18.25 11.84 0.42
CA ASP A 429 -17.71 12.06 -0.91
C ASP A 429 -16.18 12.03 -0.87
N GLU A 430 -15.56 11.19 -1.70
CA GLU A 430 -14.12 11.11 -1.84
C GLU A 430 -13.49 12.44 -2.30
N VAL A 431 -14.22 13.27 -3.05
CA VAL A 431 -13.73 14.57 -3.51
C VAL A 431 -13.39 15.51 -2.35
N HIS A 432 -14.09 15.36 -1.23
CA HIS A 432 -13.89 16.21 -0.04
C HIS A 432 -13.03 15.56 1.04
N CYS A 433 -12.50 14.37 0.83
CA CYS A 433 -11.73 13.63 1.84
C CYS A 433 -10.50 14.41 2.35
N GLY A 434 -9.96 15.32 1.55
CA GLY A 434 -8.88 16.21 1.97
C GLY A 434 -9.21 17.09 3.18
N LEU A 435 -10.47 17.47 3.38
CA LEU A 435 -10.89 18.26 4.53
C LEU A 435 -10.79 17.48 5.85
N LEU A 436 -10.84 16.17 5.79
CA LEU A 436 -10.65 15.30 6.96
C LEU A 436 -9.24 15.41 7.56
N TYR A 437 -8.26 15.97 6.83
CA TYR A 437 -6.98 16.33 7.43
C TYR A 437 -7.09 17.38 8.54
N GLY A 438 -8.15 18.19 8.55
CA GLY A 438 -8.49 19.10 9.62
C GLY A 438 -9.07 18.44 10.86
N VAL A 439 -9.44 17.17 10.81
CA VAL A 439 -9.88 16.41 11.98
C VAL A 439 -8.73 16.28 12.98
N PRO A 440 -8.90 16.63 14.26
CA PRO A 440 -7.87 16.46 15.28
C PRO A 440 -7.35 15.03 15.38
N ASP A 441 -6.06 14.87 15.68
CA ASP A 441 -5.45 13.56 15.85
C ASP A 441 -6.09 12.81 17.04
N GLY A 442 -6.34 11.52 16.82
CA GLY A 442 -6.96 10.67 17.84
C GLY A 442 -8.48 10.57 17.76
N MET A 443 -9.11 11.35 16.87
CA MET A 443 -10.54 11.21 16.61
C MET A 443 -10.81 10.13 15.56
N GLY A 444 -11.88 9.39 15.73
CA GLY A 444 -12.34 8.39 14.79
C GLY A 444 -12.88 9.03 13.51
N ILE A 445 -12.71 8.33 12.39
CA ILE A 445 -13.24 8.71 11.08
C ILE A 445 -14.06 7.54 10.54
N GLN A 446 -15.24 7.84 10.02
CA GLN A 446 -16.03 6.88 9.27
C GLN A 446 -16.52 7.50 7.96
N PHE A 447 -16.83 6.67 7.00
CA PHE A 447 -17.36 7.07 5.71
C PHE A 447 -18.80 6.62 5.56
N ASP A 448 -19.61 7.45 4.90
CA ASP A 448 -20.91 7.05 4.42
C ASP A 448 -20.77 6.39 3.06
N GLU A 449 -21.28 5.20 2.95
CA GLU A 449 -21.35 4.45 1.72
C GLU A 449 -22.83 4.20 1.37
N ASN A 450 -23.15 4.32 0.11
CA ASN A 450 -24.51 4.06 -0.41
C ASN A 450 -25.61 4.97 0.16
N SER A 451 -25.31 6.23 0.36
CA SER A 451 -26.31 7.23 0.80
C SER A 451 -26.98 6.90 2.13
N TYR A 452 -26.25 6.26 3.04
CA TYR A 452 -26.75 5.89 4.37
C TYR A 452 -27.29 7.10 5.13
N LEU A 453 -26.58 8.23 5.08
CA LEU A 453 -26.96 9.47 5.77
C LEU A 453 -28.14 10.19 5.11
N GLU A 454 -28.48 9.90 3.88
CA GLU A 454 -29.65 10.49 3.21
C GLU A 454 -30.97 9.91 3.72
N ASP A 455 -30.97 8.64 4.16
CA ASP A 455 -32.17 7.98 4.67
C ASP A 455 -32.43 8.38 6.13
N ALA A 456 -33.53 9.10 6.35
CA ALA A 456 -33.95 9.54 7.68
C ALA A 456 -34.20 8.41 8.68
N ALA A 457 -34.46 7.18 8.21
CA ALA A 457 -34.63 6.01 9.08
C ALA A 457 -33.30 5.52 9.67
N ASN A 458 -32.17 5.87 9.08
CA ASN A 458 -30.86 5.44 9.57
C ASN A 458 -30.39 6.35 10.72
N PRO A 459 -30.00 5.78 11.87
CA PRO A 459 -29.50 6.56 12.99
C PRO A 459 -28.12 7.16 12.66
N VAL A 460 -27.87 8.36 13.17
CA VAL A 460 -26.56 9.02 13.13
C VAL A 460 -26.05 9.14 14.56
N TYR A 461 -25.03 8.38 14.93
CA TYR A 461 -24.43 8.38 16.27
C TYR A 461 -23.24 9.35 16.36
N ALA A 462 -22.59 9.64 15.22
CA ALA A 462 -21.50 10.58 15.14
C ALA A 462 -21.93 11.95 15.69
N ARG A 463 -21.01 12.60 16.41
CA ARG A 463 -21.22 13.96 16.87
C ARG A 463 -21.08 14.97 15.75
N TYR A 464 -20.20 14.71 14.82
CA TYR A 464 -19.89 15.59 13.71
C TYR A 464 -20.15 14.88 12.38
N VAL A 465 -20.69 15.61 11.44
CA VAL A 465 -20.93 15.10 10.08
C VAL A 465 -20.45 16.11 9.07
N PHE A 466 -19.55 15.64 8.19
CA PHE A 466 -19.22 16.34 6.94
C PHE A 466 -20.13 15.90 5.83
N THR A 467 -20.60 16.82 5.05
CA THR A 467 -21.40 16.52 3.85
C THR A 467 -21.21 17.57 2.78
N SER A 468 -21.50 17.23 1.54
CA SER A 468 -21.50 18.19 0.43
C SER A 468 -22.54 19.28 0.65
N ALA A 469 -22.19 20.52 0.32
CA ALA A 469 -23.12 21.64 0.39
C ALA A 469 -24.31 21.39 -0.56
N GLY A 470 -25.52 21.64 -0.08
CA GLY A 470 -26.75 21.45 -0.86
C GLY A 470 -27.15 19.98 -1.09
N SER A 471 -26.50 19.01 -0.43
CA SER A 471 -26.87 17.59 -0.49
C SER A 471 -28.17 17.30 0.29
N ASN A 472 -28.79 16.15 -0.01
CA ASN A 472 -29.94 15.66 0.75
C ASN A 472 -29.59 15.44 2.22
N THR A 473 -28.37 14.98 2.52
CA THR A 473 -27.85 14.85 3.88
C THR A 473 -27.79 16.22 4.59
N ALA A 474 -27.29 17.27 3.92
CA ALA A 474 -27.25 18.61 4.49
C ALA A 474 -28.67 19.12 4.81
N ALA A 475 -29.63 18.91 3.89
CA ALA A 475 -31.02 19.28 4.11
C ALA A 475 -31.63 18.52 5.32
N ARG A 476 -31.36 17.21 5.42
CA ARG A 476 -31.79 16.38 6.56
C ARG A 476 -31.24 16.88 7.86
N LEU A 477 -29.92 17.05 7.97
CA LEU A 477 -29.27 17.46 9.22
C LEU A 477 -29.75 18.85 9.67
N THR A 478 -29.98 19.76 8.74
CA THR A 478 -30.59 21.06 9.03
C THR A 478 -32.00 20.91 9.57
N ALA A 479 -32.82 20.05 8.95
CA ALA A 479 -34.19 19.77 9.42
C ALA A 479 -34.21 19.10 10.79
N ASP A 480 -33.25 18.26 11.10
CA ASP A 480 -33.05 17.59 12.38
C ASP A 480 -32.48 18.53 13.46
N GLY A 481 -32.21 19.79 13.14
CA GLY A 481 -31.77 20.82 14.08
C GLY A 481 -30.29 20.76 14.45
N TRP A 482 -29.44 20.16 13.60
CA TRP A 482 -28.00 20.16 13.79
C TRP A 482 -27.41 21.57 13.62
N SER A 483 -26.39 21.89 14.39
CA SER A 483 -25.69 23.18 14.30
C SER A 483 -24.59 23.14 13.25
N VAL A 484 -24.51 24.19 12.43
CA VAL A 484 -23.41 24.34 11.46
C VAL A 484 -22.19 24.88 12.20
N LEU A 485 -21.08 24.14 12.16
CA LEU A 485 -19.77 24.56 12.68
C LEU A 485 -18.91 25.23 11.61
N TYR A 486 -18.98 24.76 10.39
CA TYR A 486 -18.23 25.28 9.25
C TYR A 486 -19.04 25.08 7.97
N GLU A 487 -18.98 26.06 7.10
CA GLU A 487 -19.63 26.02 5.79
C GLU A 487 -18.76 26.67 4.73
N SER A 488 -18.66 26.02 3.58
CA SER A 488 -18.04 26.54 2.37
C SER A 488 -18.95 26.30 1.16
N GLU A 489 -18.55 26.78 -0.01
CA GLU A 489 -19.31 26.51 -1.25
C GLU A 489 -19.42 25.01 -1.57
N LYS A 490 -18.49 24.19 -1.03
CA LYS A 490 -18.37 22.76 -1.37
C LYS A 490 -18.92 21.84 -0.29
N CYS A 491 -18.73 22.19 0.97
CA CYS A 491 -19.08 21.29 2.07
C CYS A 491 -19.58 22.04 3.29
N VAL A 492 -20.30 21.31 4.14
CA VAL A 492 -20.79 21.76 5.45
C VAL A 492 -20.38 20.75 6.51
N LEU A 493 -19.86 21.26 7.63
CA LEU A 493 -19.61 20.48 8.84
C LEU A 493 -20.69 20.79 9.87
N TYR A 494 -21.42 19.76 10.24
CA TYR A 494 -22.46 19.84 11.27
C TYR A 494 -21.99 19.28 12.59
N GLU A 495 -22.51 19.86 13.68
CA GLU A 495 -22.41 19.31 15.05
C GLU A 495 -23.80 18.97 15.55
N ARG A 496 -23.94 17.80 16.16
CA ARG A 496 -25.17 17.36 16.81
C ARG A 496 -25.48 18.26 18.00
N THR A 497 -26.63 18.92 17.97
CA THR A 497 -27.17 19.63 19.13
C THR A 497 -27.54 18.62 20.20
N ARG A 498 -27.11 18.85 21.44
CA ARG A 498 -27.37 17.97 22.58
C ARG A 498 -28.86 17.87 22.92
#